data_e89e6cdac9da5f68ce0e90d1dc9bfe4b
#
_entry.id   e89e6cdac9da5f68ce0e90d1dc9bfe4b
#
_cell.length_a   1.000
_cell.length_b   1.000
_cell.length_c   1.000
_cell.angle_alpha   90.00
_cell.angle_beta   90.00
_cell.angle_gamma   90.00
#
_symmetry.space_group_name_H-M   'P 1'
#
loop_
_entity.id
_entity.type
_entity.pdbx_description
1 polymer ?
#
loop_
_entity_poly.entity_id
_entity_poly.type
_entity_poly.pdbx_seq_one_letter_code
_entity_poly.pdbx_strand_id
1 'polypeptide(L)'
;MADGPRPEEFGANSWLVEEMYERFRDDPLTVAPTWREYFSDYRPSAPSGNGSVRTAPAPSGNGASRPAPARLPSSPQPAREPDPSGAIPRVAPPPERAPAPVELGALEEREAEPVRGVAATIAANMERSLGVPTATSVRQVPAKLLDVNRRVINGYRGRSGSSKVSYTHLIAWAVVRAIADAVPHMGSVHSADADGKPMVTRHARVNLGLAVDVDRGAGQRSLVVPVLRNADTLDFATFLAAYDDILRRVRANKLTPEDFKGANVSLTNPGTIGTVQSVPRLMVGQGTIVGVG
;
A
#
# COMPACT_ATOMS: atom_id res chain seq x y z
N MET A 1 16.46 -12.00 -28.16
CA MET A 1 16.12 -13.04 -27.18
C MET A 1 15.16 -12.38 -26.21
N ALA A 2 13.93 -12.83 -26.10
CA ALA A 2 13.00 -12.30 -25.10
C ALA A 2 13.54 -12.66 -23.72
N ASP A 3 13.74 -11.64 -22.91
CA ASP A 3 14.17 -11.76 -21.52
C ASP A 3 13.04 -12.50 -20.76
N GLY A 4 13.34 -13.62 -20.10
CA GLY A 4 12.34 -14.42 -19.39
C GLY A 4 11.62 -13.62 -18.30
N PRO A 5 10.46 -14.07 -17.84
CA PRO A 5 9.64 -13.36 -16.87
C PRO A 5 10.42 -13.10 -15.58
N ARG A 6 10.38 -11.84 -15.09
CA ARG A 6 11.14 -11.38 -13.91
C ARG A 6 10.26 -11.25 -12.68
N PRO A 7 10.74 -11.59 -11.47
CA PRO A 7 10.00 -11.41 -10.22
C PRO A 7 9.50 -9.98 -9.98
N GLU A 8 10.21 -8.98 -10.54
CA GLU A 8 9.90 -7.56 -10.39
C GLU A 8 8.56 -7.16 -11.02
N GLU A 9 8.08 -7.91 -12.03
CA GLU A 9 6.80 -7.65 -12.70
C GLU A 9 5.59 -7.87 -11.79
N PHE A 10 5.78 -8.58 -10.68
CA PHE A 10 4.71 -8.94 -9.74
C PHE A 10 4.56 -7.95 -8.57
N GLY A 11 5.45 -6.97 -8.44
CA GLY A 11 5.37 -5.95 -7.40
C GLY A 11 5.16 -6.55 -6.01
N ALA A 12 4.04 -6.21 -5.35
CA ALA A 12 3.69 -6.71 -4.02
C ALA A 12 3.52 -8.23 -3.94
N ASN A 13 3.33 -8.91 -5.07
CA ASN A 13 3.06 -10.34 -5.14
C ASN A 13 4.31 -11.19 -5.47
N SER A 14 5.49 -10.60 -5.57
CA SER A 14 6.71 -11.34 -5.94
C SER A 14 7.01 -12.50 -4.96
N TRP A 15 6.66 -12.36 -3.69
CA TRP A 15 6.75 -13.41 -2.69
C TRP A 15 5.90 -14.65 -3.01
N LEU A 16 4.72 -14.45 -3.63
CA LEU A 16 3.85 -15.55 -4.02
C LEU A 16 4.45 -16.34 -5.18
N VAL A 17 5.14 -15.66 -6.10
CA VAL A 17 5.85 -16.31 -7.20
C VAL A 17 6.96 -17.21 -6.65
N GLU A 18 7.70 -16.72 -5.66
CA GLU A 18 8.74 -17.51 -4.99
C GLU A 18 8.14 -18.73 -4.27
N GLU A 19 7.06 -18.55 -3.51
CA GLU A 19 6.35 -19.65 -2.83
C GLU A 19 5.86 -20.70 -3.83
N MET A 20 5.27 -20.25 -4.95
CA MET A 20 4.79 -21.16 -5.99
C MET A 20 5.94 -21.87 -6.70
N TYR A 21 7.09 -21.19 -6.86
CA TYR A 21 8.29 -21.78 -7.44
C TYR A 21 8.92 -22.82 -6.51
N GLU A 22 8.97 -22.58 -5.20
CA GLU A 22 9.42 -23.58 -4.22
C GLU A 22 8.55 -24.83 -4.30
N ARG A 23 7.21 -24.66 -4.29
CA ARG A 23 6.27 -25.79 -4.44
C ARG A 23 6.43 -26.53 -5.77
N PHE A 24 6.65 -25.79 -6.86
CA PHE A 24 6.91 -26.38 -8.18
C PHE A 24 8.19 -27.22 -8.17
N ARG A 25 9.24 -26.77 -7.49
CA ARG A 25 10.49 -27.53 -7.35
C ARG A 25 10.34 -28.81 -6.52
N ASP A 26 9.53 -28.74 -5.46
CA ASP A 26 9.30 -29.89 -4.58
C ASP A 26 8.41 -30.93 -5.25
N ASP A 27 7.29 -30.52 -5.83
CA ASP A 27 6.40 -31.37 -6.64
C ASP A 27 5.63 -30.50 -7.66
N PRO A 28 5.98 -30.61 -8.97
CA PRO A 28 5.30 -29.84 -10.03
C PRO A 28 3.80 -30.05 -10.10
N LEU A 29 3.27 -31.15 -9.61
CA LEU A 29 1.84 -31.46 -9.66
C LEU A 29 1.03 -30.68 -8.59
N THR A 30 1.69 -30.14 -7.58
CA THR A 30 1.04 -29.36 -6.52
C THR A 30 0.65 -27.95 -6.96
N VAL A 31 1.19 -27.46 -8.07
CA VAL A 31 0.85 -26.15 -8.63
C VAL A 31 -0.05 -26.27 -9.85
N ALA A 32 -0.89 -25.24 -10.07
CA ALA A 32 -1.81 -25.22 -11.20
C ALA A 32 -1.06 -25.27 -12.55
N PRO A 33 -1.67 -25.80 -13.64
CA PRO A 33 -1.01 -25.93 -14.95
C PRO A 33 -0.41 -24.62 -15.47
N THR A 34 -1.09 -23.48 -15.27
CA THR A 34 -0.62 -22.15 -15.66
C THR A 34 0.65 -21.72 -14.95
N TRP A 35 0.82 -22.11 -13.69
CA TRP A 35 2.07 -21.88 -12.94
C TRP A 35 3.19 -22.79 -13.41
N ARG A 36 2.89 -24.03 -13.77
CA ARG A 36 3.87 -24.98 -14.33
C ARG A 36 4.43 -24.47 -15.67
N GLU A 37 3.55 -23.98 -16.54
CA GLU A 37 3.93 -23.37 -17.80
C GLU A 37 4.80 -22.13 -17.57
N TYR A 38 4.39 -21.26 -16.65
CA TYR A 38 5.16 -20.08 -16.28
C TYR A 38 6.56 -20.42 -15.76
N PHE A 39 6.69 -21.42 -14.90
CA PHE A 39 7.97 -21.81 -14.32
C PHE A 39 8.87 -22.63 -15.25
N SER A 40 8.40 -23.11 -16.37
CA SER A 40 9.23 -23.80 -17.37
C SER A 40 10.35 -22.89 -17.90
N ASP A 41 10.09 -21.61 -18.05
CA ASP A 41 11.02 -20.59 -18.55
C ASP A 41 11.51 -19.61 -17.46
N TYR A 42 11.06 -19.81 -16.22
CA TYR A 42 11.39 -18.93 -15.11
C TYR A 42 12.82 -19.16 -14.61
N ARG A 43 13.59 -18.07 -14.48
CA ARG A 43 14.89 -18.08 -13.82
C ARG A 43 14.80 -17.24 -12.54
N PRO A 44 14.96 -17.86 -11.35
CA PRO A 44 15.03 -17.10 -10.12
C PRO A 44 16.20 -16.13 -10.16
N SER A 45 15.98 -14.89 -9.72
CA SER A 45 17.07 -13.93 -9.54
C SER A 45 18.01 -14.48 -8.49
N ALA A 46 19.31 -14.56 -8.81
CA ALA A 46 20.31 -14.90 -7.81
C ALA A 46 20.18 -13.93 -6.63
N PRO A 47 20.30 -14.39 -5.38
CA PRO A 47 20.31 -13.51 -4.24
C PRO A 47 21.43 -12.50 -4.43
N SER A 48 21.09 -11.21 -4.52
CA SER A 48 22.05 -10.12 -4.61
C SER A 48 22.92 -10.19 -3.37
N GLY A 49 24.14 -10.70 -3.57
CA GLY A 49 25.15 -10.76 -2.52
C GLY A 49 25.40 -9.35 -2.00
N ASN A 50 25.42 -9.28 -0.71
CA ASN A 50 25.83 -8.20 0.18
C ASN A 50 26.62 -7.08 -0.52
N GLY A 51 25.91 -6.05 -0.99
CA GLY A 51 26.54 -4.81 -1.44
C GLY A 51 27.11 -4.09 -0.21
N SER A 52 28.42 -4.10 -0.07
CA SER A 52 29.17 -3.34 0.92
C SER A 52 28.63 -1.91 0.99
N VAL A 53 28.20 -1.50 2.17
CA VAL A 53 27.82 -0.13 2.50
C VAL A 53 29.06 0.74 2.21
N ARG A 54 29.11 1.39 1.07
CA ARG A 54 30.06 2.48 0.82
C ARG A 54 29.53 3.68 1.61
N THR A 55 30.18 3.94 2.71
CA THR A 55 30.07 5.21 3.45
C THR A 55 30.48 6.33 2.49
N ALA A 56 29.54 7.15 2.07
CA ALA A 56 29.84 8.37 1.35
C ALA A 56 30.54 9.36 2.28
N PRO A 57 31.62 10.03 1.85
CA PRO A 57 32.26 11.07 2.65
C PRO A 57 31.34 12.28 2.76
N ALA A 58 31.27 12.86 3.96
CA ALA A 58 30.54 14.08 4.25
C ALA A 58 31.06 15.24 3.38
N PRO A 59 30.17 16.09 2.82
CA PRO A 59 30.61 17.27 2.10
C PRO A 59 31.13 18.31 3.11
N SER A 60 32.37 18.70 2.94
CA SER A 60 33.02 19.82 3.64
C SER A 60 32.27 21.10 3.31
N GLY A 61 31.88 21.83 4.35
CA GLY A 61 31.20 23.11 4.22
C GLY A 61 32.08 24.18 3.59
N ASN A 62 31.51 24.93 2.66
CA ASN A 62 31.94 26.28 2.35
C ASN A 62 30.76 27.20 2.57
N GLY A 63 30.93 28.13 3.51
CA GLY A 63 29.96 29.13 3.86
C GLY A 63 29.77 30.13 2.74
N ALA A 64 28.53 30.32 2.34
CA ALA A 64 28.08 31.47 1.65
C ALA A 64 26.88 32.04 2.38
N SER A 65 27.07 33.22 2.95
CA SER A 65 26.08 34.01 3.67
C SER A 65 24.89 34.33 2.78
N ARG A 66 23.72 33.89 3.18
CA ARG A 66 22.44 34.21 2.53
C ARG A 66 21.87 35.48 3.15
N PRO A 67 21.46 36.52 2.37
CA PRO A 67 20.85 37.71 2.93
C PRO A 67 19.47 37.38 3.54
N ALA A 68 19.16 38.01 4.66
CA ALA A 68 17.89 37.89 5.37
C ALA A 68 16.71 38.43 4.53
N PRO A 69 15.53 37.80 4.60
CA PRO A 69 14.35 38.32 3.92
C PRO A 69 13.81 39.54 4.64
N ALA A 70 13.39 40.53 3.83
CA ALA A 70 12.81 41.82 4.25
C ALA A 70 11.52 41.59 5.06
N ARG A 71 11.39 42.33 6.16
CA ARG A 71 10.17 42.36 7.00
C ARG A 71 9.01 42.98 6.20
N LEU A 72 7.90 42.30 6.14
CA LEU A 72 6.60 42.83 5.73
C LEU A 72 6.04 43.73 6.84
N PRO A 73 5.31 44.80 6.51
CA PRO A 73 4.76 45.73 7.47
C PRO A 73 3.62 45.09 8.27
N SER A 74 3.61 45.36 9.58
CA SER A 74 2.65 44.89 10.57
C SER A 74 1.25 45.49 10.32
N SER A 75 0.23 44.63 10.33
CA SER A 75 -1.18 45.05 10.35
C SER A 75 -1.53 45.72 11.66
N PRO A 76 -2.47 46.69 11.68
CA PRO A 76 -2.84 47.41 12.91
C PRO A 76 -3.59 46.51 13.89
N GLN A 77 -3.18 46.62 15.14
CA GLN A 77 -3.72 45.92 16.30
C GLN A 77 -5.11 46.53 16.68
N PRO A 78 -6.16 45.73 16.88
CA PRO A 78 -7.40 46.25 17.42
C PRO A 78 -7.28 46.62 18.91
N ALA A 79 -8.04 47.64 19.31
CA ALA A 79 -8.00 48.24 20.64
C ALA A 79 -8.33 47.24 21.77
N ARG A 80 -7.62 47.40 22.89
CA ARG A 80 -7.80 46.67 24.15
C ARG A 80 -9.19 47.01 24.76
N GLU A 81 -9.98 46.00 25.03
CA GLU A 81 -11.10 46.10 26.00
C GLU A 81 -10.59 45.97 27.44
N PRO A 82 -11.29 46.61 28.42
CA PRO A 82 -10.79 46.67 29.80
C PRO A 82 -10.97 45.39 30.56
N ASP A 83 -9.94 45.03 31.31
CA ASP A 83 -9.77 43.91 32.19
C ASP A 83 -10.74 43.96 33.41
N PRO A 84 -11.61 42.96 33.68
CA PRO A 84 -12.23 42.79 34.95
C PRO A 84 -11.32 41.98 35.86
N SER A 85 -10.56 42.70 36.69
CA SER A 85 -9.74 42.19 37.76
C SER A 85 -10.51 41.29 38.73
N GLY A 86 -10.29 40.00 38.66
CA GLY A 86 -10.64 38.98 39.62
C GLY A 86 -9.53 37.97 39.70
N ALA A 87 -8.48 38.27 40.48
CA ALA A 87 -7.37 37.37 40.65
C ALA A 87 -7.77 36.11 41.42
N ILE A 88 -7.90 35.00 40.74
CA ILE A 88 -7.94 33.67 41.37
C ILE A 88 -6.45 33.27 41.60
N PRO A 89 -6.10 32.90 42.81
CA PRO A 89 -4.71 32.47 43.11
C PRO A 89 -4.43 31.20 42.28
N ARG A 90 -3.46 31.30 41.37
CA ARG A 90 -2.90 30.10 40.70
C ARG A 90 -2.10 29.32 41.76
N VAL A 91 -2.68 28.20 42.21
CA VAL A 91 -1.91 27.15 42.88
C VAL A 91 -0.95 26.58 41.84
N ALA A 92 0.33 26.73 42.08
CA ALA A 92 1.33 26.10 41.22
C ALA A 92 1.14 24.57 41.25
N PRO A 93 1.14 23.89 40.12
CA PRO A 93 1.10 22.44 40.11
C PRO A 93 2.34 21.90 40.86
N PRO A 94 2.17 20.82 41.61
CA PRO A 94 3.33 20.19 42.26
C PRO A 94 4.35 19.80 41.16
N PRO A 95 5.66 19.83 41.51
CA PRO A 95 6.69 19.46 40.53
C PRO A 95 6.42 18.04 40.04
N GLU A 96 6.14 17.91 38.73
CA GLU A 96 5.96 16.65 38.04
C GLU A 96 7.27 15.90 38.15
N ARG A 97 7.30 14.93 39.06
CA ARG A 97 8.46 14.06 39.25
C ARG A 97 8.63 13.28 37.95
N ALA A 98 9.66 13.59 37.19
CA ALA A 98 10.01 12.81 36.00
C ALA A 98 9.98 11.33 36.37
N PRO A 99 9.28 10.48 35.61
CA PRO A 99 9.29 9.05 35.86
C PRO A 99 10.75 8.57 35.87
N ALA A 100 11.12 7.84 36.91
CA ALA A 100 12.44 7.21 36.97
C ALA A 100 12.63 6.37 35.71
N PRO A 101 13.85 6.32 35.14
CA PRO A 101 14.13 5.45 34.02
C PRO A 101 13.68 4.03 34.38
N VAL A 102 12.71 3.49 33.67
CA VAL A 102 12.36 2.07 33.77
C VAL A 102 13.57 1.36 33.18
N GLU A 103 14.40 0.74 34.02
CA GLU A 103 15.38 -0.23 33.53
C GLU A 103 14.55 -1.37 32.88
N LEU A 104 14.43 -1.32 31.58
CA LEU A 104 13.99 -2.44 30.78
C LEU A 104 15.03 -3.54 31.02
N GLY A 105 14.70 -4.51 31.89
CA GLY A 105 15.53 -5.68 32.08
C GLY A 105 15.98 -6.20 30.74
N ALA A 106 17.25 -6.56 30.61
CA ALA A 106 17.82 -7.10 29.40
C ALA A 106 16.90 -8.21 28.89
N LEU A 107 16.30 -8.01 27.70
CA LEU A 107 15.54 -9.06 27.04
C LEU A 107 16.52 -10.20 26.80
N GLU A 108 16.16 -11.43 27.21
CA GLU A 108 16.95 -12.60 26.85
C GLU A 108 17.07 -12.61 25.33
N GLU A 109 18.27 -12.41 24.82
CA GLU A 109 18.55 -12.48 23.38
C GLU A 109 18.32 -13.93 22.94
N ARG A 110 17.25 -14.15 22.19
CA ARG A 110 17.08 -15.41 21.46
C ARG A 110 18.03 -15.40 20.28
N GLU A 111 18.57 -16.57 19.96
CA GLU A 111 19.44 -16.75 18.81
C GLU A 111 18.76 -16.22 17.53
N ALA A 112 19.47 -15.36 16.80
CA ALA A 112 18.94 -14.77 15.57
C ALA A 112 18.94 -15.80 14.46
N GLU A 113 17.77 -16.08 13.90
CA GLU A 113 17.63 -16.98 12.75
C GLU A 113 17.56 -16.19 11.44
N PRO A 114 18.24 -16.68 10.36
CA PRO A 114 18.15 -16.02 9.06
C PRO A 114 16.75 -16.18 8.46
N VAL A 115 16.17 -15.06 8.04
CA VAL A 115 14.88 -15.03 7.34
C VAL A 115 15.07 -15.60 5.93
N ARG A 116 14.27 -16.62 5.54
CA ARG A 116 14.36 -17.31 4.24
C ARG A 116 13.01 -17.38 3.53
N GLY A 117 13.02 -17.73 2.23
CA GLY A 117 11.82 -17.96 1.44
C GLY A 117 10.91 -16.73 1.37
N VAL A 118 9.61 -16.95 1.49
CA VAL A 118 8.57 -15.91 1.41
C VAL A 118 8.83 -14.72 2.31
N ALA A 119 9.24 -14.96 3.56
CA ALA A 119 9.48 -13.87 4.50
C ALA A 119 10.66 -12.97 4.09
N ALA A 120 11.71 -13.55 3.51
CA ALA A 120 12.84 -12.78 2.96
C ALA A 120 12.40 -11.92 1.77
N THR A 121 11.55 -12.46 0.89
CA THR A 121 11.00 -11.70 -0.26
C THR A 121 10.10 -10.55 0.19
N ILE A 122 9.27 -10.76 1.21
CA ILE A 122 8.46 -9.69 1.80
C ILE A 122 9.36 -8.59 2.37
N ALA A 123 10.40 -8.95 3.14
CA ALA A 123 11.35 -7.99 3.70
C ALA A 123 12.03 -7.18 2.60
N ALA A 124 12.54 -7.82 1.56
CA ALA A 124 13.17 -7.15 0.41
C ALA A 124 12.20 -6.22 -0.33
N ASN A 125 10.91 -6.59 -0.47
CA ASN A 125 9.89 -5.72 -1.04
C ASN A 125 9.63 -4.49 -0.16
N MET A 126 9.59 -4.67 1.16
CA MET A 126 9.40 -3.56 2.09
C MET A 126 10.61 -2.59 2.05
N GLU A 127 11.83 -3.11 1.99
CA GLU A 127 13.04 -2.29 1.83
C GLU A 127 13.00 -1.49 0.52
N ARG A 128 12.66 -2.13 -0.61
CA ARG A 128 12.50 -1.42 -1.88
C ARG A 128 11.42 -0.34 -1.84
N SER A 129 10.35 -0.57 -1.10
CA SER A 129 9.28 0.42 -0.92
C SER A 129 9.73 1.68 -0.18
N LEU A 130 10.76 1.58 0.66
CA LEU A 130 11.34 2.75 1.36
C LEU A 130 11.99 3.75 0.40
N GLY A 131 12.49 3.28 -0.74
CA GLY A 131 13.07 4.12 -1.78
C GLY A 131 12.03 4.85 -2.64
N VAL A 132 10.73 4.55 -2.51
CA VAL A 132 9.68 5.23 -3.27
C VAL A 132 9.28 6.52 -2.57
N PRO A 133 9.46 7.70 -3.20
CA PRO A 133 9.00 8.97 -2.63
C PRO A 133 7.48 8.97 -2.48
N THR A 134 6.98 9.20 -1.28
CA THR A 134 5.53 9.20 -1.01
C THR A 134 5.10 10.46 -0.28
N ALA A 135 3.88 10.92 -0.57
CA ALA A 135 3.17 11.92 0.22
C ALA A 135 1.86 11.29 0.69
N THR A 136 1.64 11.30 2.01
CA THR A 136 0.44 10.71 2.60
C THR A 136 -0.56 11.80 2.98
N SER A 137 -1.80 11.60 2.60
CA SER A 137 -2.92 12.47 2.98
C SER A 137 -4.03 11.63 3.60
N VAL A 138 -4.52 12.05 4.76
CA VAL A 138 -5.62 11.37 5.46
C VAL A 138 -6.87 12.25 5.39
N ARG A 139 -8.02 11.63 5.11
CA ARG A 139 -9.32 12.31 5.06
C ARG A 139 -10.35 11.45 5.77
N GLN A 140 -11.17 12.09 6.60
CA GLN A 140 -12.38 11.48 7.17
C GLN A 140 -13.54 11.74 6.22
N VAL A 141 -14.23 10.68 5.83
CA VAL A 141 -15.37 10.73 4.92
C VAL A 141 -16.61 10.25 5.65
N PRO A 142 -17.70 11.07 5.75
CA PRO A 142 -18.94 10.64 6.37
C PRO A 142 -19.55 9.44 5.65
N ALA A 143 -19.65 8.29 6.34
CA ALA A 143 -20.09 7.03 5.72
C ALA A 143 -21.62 6.85 5.66
N LYS A 144 -22.41 7.76 6.26
CA LYS A 144 -23.88 7.63 6.34
C LYS A 144 -24.53 7.46 4.96
N LEU A 145 -24.17 8.29 4.00
CA LEU A 145 -24.74 8.23 2.64
C LEU A 145 -24.31 6.96 1.92
N LEU A 146 -23.03 6.56 2.09
CA LEU A 146 -22.50 5.32 1.54
C LEU A 146 -23.29 4.10 2.08
N ASP A 147 -23.60 4.09 3.38
CA ASP A 147 -24.39 3.01 3.99
C ASP A 147 -25.83 2.97 3.48
N VAL A 148 -26.48 4.12 3.37
CA VAL A 148 -27.83 4.22 2.79
C VAL A 148 -27.85 3.69 1.36
N ASN A 149 -26.94 4.14 0.50
CA ASN A 149 -26.84 3.69 -0.89
C ASN A 149 -26.57 2.19 -0.97
N ARG A 150 -25.66 1.67 -0.16
CA ARG A 150 -25.39 0.23 -0.09
C ARG A 150 -26.64 -0.59 0.28
N ARG A 151 -27.41 -0.12 1.26
CA ARG A 151 -28.68 -0.80 1.65
C ARG A 151 -29.70 -0.79 0.52
N VAL A 152 -29.87 0.33 -0.17
CA VAL A 152 -30.78 0.45 -1.33
C VAL A 152 -30.36 -0.51 -2.45
N ILE A 153 -29.09 -0.48 -2.84
CA ILE A 153 -28.54 -1.36 -3.87
C ILE A 153 -28.75 -2.82 -3.48
N ASN A 154 -28.42 -3.19 -2.25
CA ASN A 154 -28.55 -4.57 -1.79
C ASN A 154 -30.02 -5.01 -1.65
N GLY A 155 -30.94 -4.11 -1.33
CA GLY A 155 -32.37 -4.39 -1.35
C GLY A 155 -32.89 -4.71 -2.75
N TYR A 156 -32.39 -3.99 -3.78
CA TYR A 156 -32.71 -4.27 -5.18
C TYR A 156 -32.09 -5.58 -5.64
N ARG A 157 -30.79 -5.77 -5.42
CA ARG A 157 -30.05 -6.97 -5.83
C ARG A 157 -30.54 -8.24 -5.16
N GLY A 158 -31.00 -8.16 -3.89
CA GLY A 158 -31.57 -9.29 -3.17
C GLY A 158 -32.83 -9.87 -3.83
N ARG A 159 -33.64 -9.03 -4.49
CA ARG A 159 -34.81 -9.49 -5.24
C ARG A 159 -34.46 -10.27 -6.50
N SER A 160 -33.30 -10.02 -7.08
CA SER A 160 -32.79 -10.72 -8.27
C SER A 160 -31.86 -11.88 -7.95
N GLY A 161 -31.69 -12.25 -6.67
CA GLY A 161 -30.76 -13.32 -6.25
C GLY A 161 -29.27 -13.03 -6.46
N SER A 162 -28.92 -11.77 -6.72
CA SER A 162 -27.55 -11.35 -6.99
C SER A 162 -26.73 -11.21 -5.69
N SER A 163 -25.39 -11.33 -5.80
CA SER A 163 -24.48 -11.14 -4.67
C SER A 163 -24.59 -9.75 -4.05
N LYS A 164 -24.37 -9.64 -2.74
CA LYS A 164 -24.42 -8.37 -2.01
C LYS A 164 -23.20 -7.49 -2.31
N VAL A 165 -23.43 -6.19 -2.44
CA VAL A 165 -22.39 -5.18 -2.56
C VAL A 165 -21.86 -4.85 -1.16
N SER A 166 -20.54 -4.92 -0.98
CA SER A 166 -19.84 -4.51 0.25
C SER A 166 -19.45 -3.01 0.20
N TYR A 167 -19.04 -2.46 1.33
CA TYR A 167 -18.43 -1.12 1.36
C TYR A 167 -17.18 -1.06 0.46
N THR A 168 -16.34 -2.08 0.49
CA THR A 168 -15.12 -2.12 -0.31
C THR A 168 -15.41 -2.05 -1.81
N HIS A 169 -16.49 -2.69 -2.30
CA HIS A 169 -16.89 -2.57 -3.70
C HIS A 169 -17.21 -1.11 -4.09
N LEU A 170 -17.99 -0.41 -3.27
CA LEU A 170 -18.38 0.98 -3.54
C LEU A 170 -17.18 1.93 -3.45
N ILE A 171 -16.31 1.73 -2.47
CA ILE A 171 -15.09 2.53 -2.29
C ILE A 171 -14.13 2.28 -3.46
N ALA A 172 -13.90 1.02 -3.83
CA ALA A 172 -13.05 0.65 -4.95
C ALA A 172 -13.54 1.29 -6.26
N TRP A 173 -14.85 1.21 -6.52
CA TRP A 173 -15.46 1.88 -7.67
C TRP A 173 -15.25 3.40 -7.63
N ALA A 174 -15.51 4.03 -6.48
CA ALA A 174 -15.33 5.48 -6.32
C ALA A 174 -13.89 5.92 -6.54
N VAL A 175 -12.90 5.14 -6.05
CA VAL A 175 -11.48 5.40 -6.25
C VAL A 175 -11.12 5.31 -7.74
N VAL A 176 -11.56 4.27 -8.42
CA VAL A 176 -11.30 4.10 -9.87
C VAL A 176 -11.88 5.26 -10.66
N ARG A 177 -13.14 5.65 -10.37
CA ARG A 177 -13.80 6.77 -11.08
C ARG A 177 -13.12 8.10 -10.75
N ALA A 178 -12.77 8.35 -9.49
CA ALA A 178 -12.08 9.58 -9.11
C ALA A 178 -10.74 9.74 -9.82
N ILE A 179 -9.96 8.65 -9.92
CA ILE A 179 -8.66 8.68 -10.62
C ILE A 179 -8.88 8.89 -12.12
N ALA A 180 -9.80 8.14 -12.74
CA ALA A 180 -10.03 8.23 -14.18
C ALA A 180 -10.58 9.60 -14.60
N ASP A 181 -11.55 10.14 -13.85
CA ASP A 181 -12.33 11.30 -14.27
C ASP A 181 -11.76 12.64 -13.76
N ALA A 182 -11.14 12.64 -12.57
CA ALA A 182 -10.76 13.90 -11.92
C ALA A 182 -9.24 14.05 -11.70
N VAL A 183 -8.53 12.97 -11.37
CA VAL A 183 -7.11 13.03 -10.96
C VAL A 183 -6.25 11.95 -11.63
N PRO A 184 -6.18 11.89 -12.97
CA PRO A 184 -5.48 10.82 -13.69
C PRO A 184 -3.99 10.72 -13.33
N HIS A 185 -3.39 11.80 -12.83
CA HIS A 185 -2.00 11.80 -12.38
C HIS A 185 -1.75 10.87 -11.19
N MET A 186 -2.77 10.54 -10.42
CA MET A 186 -2.65 9.60 -9.30
C MET A 186 -2.33 8.16 -9.75
N GLY A 187 -2.59 7.81 -11.01
CA GLY A 187 -2.17 6.54 -11.62
C GLY A 187 -0.77 6.56 -12.23
N SER A 188 -0.06 7.69 -12.18
CA SER A 188 1.28 7.82 -12.76
C SER A 188 2.33 7.20 -11.84
N VAL A 189 3.33 6.57 -12.44
CA VAL A 189 4.41 5.88 -11.72
C VAL A 189 5.71 6.64 -11.86
N HIS A 190 6.39 6.86 -10.74
CA HIS A 190 7.74 7.40 -10.72
C HIS A 190 8.76 6.27 -10.84
N SER A 191 9.78 6.46 -11.67
CA SER A 191 10.90 5.56 -11.84
C SER A 191 12.19 6.38 -12.09
N ALA A 192 13.31 5.70 -12.22
CA ALA A 192 14.54 6.28 -12.74
C ALA A 192 14.98 5.53 -13.99
N ASP A 193 15.60 6.23 -14.94
CA ASP A 193 16.25 5.59 -16.07
C ASP A 193 17.59 4.94 -15.67
N ALA A 194 18.31 4.35 -16.63
CA ALA A 194 19.60 3.70 -16.40
C ALA A 194 20.68 4.65 -15.87
N ASP A 195 20.55 5.95 -16.15
CA ASP A 195 21.46 7.00 -15.68
C ASP A 195 21.02 7.64 -14.36
N GLY A 196 19.94 7.13 -13.75
CA GLY A 196 19.39 7.64 -12.50
C GLY A 196 18.53 8.91 -12.65
N LYS A 197 18.16 9.32 -13.87
CA LYS A 197 17.30 10.47 -14.09
C LYS A 197 15.84 10.14 -13.73
N PRO A 198 15.14 11.03 -13.03
CA PRO A 198 13.75 10.81 -12.65
C PRO A 198 12.85 10.76 -13.90
N MET A 199 12.04 9.71 -13.97
CA MET A 199 11.07 9.48 -15.02
C MET A 199 9.66 9.37 -14.45
N VAL A 200 8.66 9.78 -15.22
CA VAL A 200 7.24 9.60 -14.88
C VAL A 200 6.55 8.87 -16.01
N THR A 201 6.07 7.69 -15.72
CA THR A 201 5.23 6.91 -16.64
C THR A 201 3.76 7.20 -16.36
N ARG A 202 3.04 7.73 -17.37
CA ARG A 202 1.60 7.95 -17.31
C ARG A 202 0.87 6.77 -17.93
N HIS A 203 0.09 6.07 -17.13
CA HIS A 203 -0.74 4.98 -17.61
C HIS A 203 -2.08 5.51 -18.13
N ALA A 204 -2.49 5.04 -19.30
CA ALA A 204 -3.78 5.41 -19.91
C ALA A 204 -4.97 4.75 -19.19
N ARG A 205 -4.74 3.75 -18.38
CA ARG A 205 -5.76 2.93 -17.72
C ARG A 205 -5.50 2.78 -16.23
N VAL A 206 -6.57 2.53 -15.48
CA VAL A 206 -6.50 2.19 -14.06
C VAL A 206 -6.54 0.67 -13.89
N ASN A 207 -5.42 0.11 -13.48
CA ASN A 207 -5.31 -1.29 -13.08
C ASN A 207 -5.30 -1.35 -11.54
N LEU A 208 -6.41 -1.79 -10.97
CA LEU A 208 -6.63 -1.76 -9.53
C LEU A 208 -6.15 -3.04 -8.85
N GLY A 209 -5.08 -2.95 -8.07
CA GLY A 209 -4.65 -4.01 -7.16
C GLY A 209 -5.55 -4.04 -5.91
N LEU A 210 -6.11 -5.21 -5.61
CA LEU A 210 -6.99 -5.43 -4.48
C LEU A 210 -6.26 -6.23 -3.40
N ALA A 211 -5.95 -5.62 -2.27
CA ALA A 211 -5.34 -6.34 -1.15
C ALA A 211 -6.38 -7.26 -0.50
N VAL A 212 -6.20 -8.57 -0.66
CA VAL A 212 -7.09 -9.60 -0.15
C VAL A 212 -6.33 -10.48 0.83
N ASP A 213 -6.85 -10.58 2.04
CA ASP A 213 -6.33 -11.46 3.07
C ASP A 213 -6.92 -12.86 2.89
N VAL A 214 -6.05 -13.85 2.79
CA VAL A 214 -6.40 -15.26 2.54
C VAL A 214 -6.01 -16.08 3.76
N ASP A 215 -6.97 -16.78 4.33
CA ASP A 215 -6.72 -17.80 5.33
C ASP A 215 -6.24 -19.09 4.65
N ARG A 216 -5.04 -19.53 5.00
CA ARG A 216 -4.41 -20.74 4.47
C ARG A 216 -4.60 -21.97 5.36
N GLY A 217 -5.39 -21.83 6.42
CA GLY A 217 -5.55 -22.84 7.44
C GLY A 217 -4.41 -22.86 8.46
N ALA A 218 -4.58 -23.63 9.55
CA ALA A 218 -3.62 -23.75 10.66
C ALA A 218 -3.16 -22.39 11.26
N GLY A 219 -4.00 -21.35 11.18
CA GLY A 219 -3.67 -19.99 11.65
C GLY A 219 -2.75 -19.19 10.73
N GLN A 220 -2.38 -19.71 9.58
CA GLN A 220 -1.57 -19.01 8.60
C GLN A 220 -2.45 -18.10 7.72
N ARG A 221 -2.09 -16.84 7.65
CA ARG A 221 -2.72 -15.85 6.78
C ARG A 221 -1.72 -15.30 5.78
N SER A 222 -2.17 -15.05 4.57
CA SER A 222 -1.35 -14.40 3.55
C SER A 222 -2.12 -13.30 2.85
N LEU A 223 -1.43 -12.22 2.52
CA LEU A 223 -1.99 -11.10 1.78
C LEU A 223 -1.63 -11.25 0.30
N VAL A 224 -2.62 -11.38 -0.56
CA VAL A 224 -2.45 -11.38 -2.02
C VAL A 224 -3.04 -10.10 -2.62
N VAL A 225 -2.47 -9.63 -3.73
CA VAL A 225 -2.93 -8.39 -4.38
C VAL A 225 -3.22 -8.66 -5.86
N PRO A 226 -4.30 -9.39 -6.19
CA PRO A 226 -4.73 -9.56 -7.57
C PRO A 226 -5.15 -8.24 -8.20
N VAL A 227 -5.09 -8.17 -9.54
CA VAL A 227 -5.26 -6.94 -10.31
C VAL A 227 -6.53 -6.99 -11.15
N LEU A 228 -7.43 -6.03 -10.91
CA LEU A 228 -8.56 -5.75 -11.79
C LEU A 228 -8.07 -4.80 -12.89
N ARG A 229 -7.87 -5.36 -14.09
CA ARG A 229 -7.32 -4.61 -15.22
C ARG A 229 -8.35 -3.72 -15.88
N ASN A 230 -7.90 -2.55 -16.38
CA ASN A 230 -8.73 -1.57 -17.08
C ASN A 230 -10.03 -1.25 -16.32
N ALA A 231 -9.95 -1.15 -15.00
CA ALA A 231 -11.10 -0.97 -14.13
C ALA A 231 -11.92 0.31 -14.47
N ASP A 232 -11.26 1.31 -15.04
CA ASP A 232 -11.84 2.57 -15.51
C ASP A 232 -12.77 2.45 -16.71
N THR A 233 -12.64 1.38 -17.51
CA THR A 233 -13.46 1.14 -18.70
C THR A 233 -14.76 0.39 -18.40
N LEU A 234 -14.87 -0.19 -17.22
CA LEU A 234 -16.02 -0.99 -16.82
C LEU A 234 -17.17 -0.08 -16.38
N ASP A 235 -18.40 -0.51 -16.60
CA ASP A 235 -19.55 0.03 -15.86
C ASP A 235 -19.62 -0.61 -14.47
N PHE A 236 -20.50 -0.08 -13.61
CA PHE A 236 -20.58 -0.55 -12.22
C PHE A 236 -20.99 -2.03 -12.10
N ALA A 237 -21.87 -2.52 -12.96
CA ALA A 237 -22.33 -3.91 -12.92
C ALA A 237 -21.21 -4.87 -13.34
N THR A 238 -20.51 -4.54 -14.41
CA THR A 238 -19.36 -5.30 -14.91
C THR A 238 -18.18 -5.25 -13.94
N PHE A 239 -17.94 -4.07 -13.33
CA PHE A 239 -16.92 -3.93 -12.28
C PHE A 239 -17.21 -4.84 -11.09
N LEU A 240 -18.45 -4.88 -10.59
CA LEU A 240 -18.83 -5.78 -9.51
C LEU A 240 -18.65 -7.25 -9.87
N ALA A 241 -19.06 -7.64 -11.09
CA ALA A 241 -18.90 -9.02 -11.54
C ALA A 241 -17.43 -9.43 -11.64
N ALA A 242 -16.58 -8.55 -12.17
CA ALA A 242 -15.14 -8.79 -12.26
C ALA A 242 -14.46 -8.82 -10.89
N TYR A 243 -14.87 -7.95 -9.98
CA TYR A 243 -14.40 -7.94 -8.58
C TYR A 243 -14.76 -9.25 -7.85
N ASP A 244 -16.04 -9.67 -7.93
CA ASP A 244 -16.51 -10.91 -7.33
C ASP A 244 -15.84 -12.15 -7.97
N ASP A 245 -15.54 -12.11 -9.26
CA ASP A 245 -14.78 -13.17 -9.92
C ASP A 245 -13.37 -13.30 -9.37
N ILE A 246 -12.65 -12.21 -9.22
CA ILE A 246 -11.32 -12.19 -8.60
C ILE A 246 -11.39 -12.81 -7.20
N LEU A 247 -12.32 -12.36 -6.34
CA LEU A 247 -12.45 -12.90 -4.99
C LEU A 247 -12.78 -14.41 -4.97
N ARG A 248 -13.60 -14.86 -5.91
CA ARG A 248 -13.92 -16.28 -6.07
C ARG A 248 -12.67 -17.09 -6.44
N ARG A 249 -11.87 -16.59 -7.40
CA ARG A 249 -10.61 -17.24 -7.83
C ARG A 249 -9.55 -17.23 -6.73
N VAL A 250 -9.46 -16.15 -5.94
CA VAL A 250 -8.61 -16.10 -4.74
C VAL A 250 -8.96 -17.22 -3.77
N ARG A 251 -10.25 -17.31 -3.38
CA ARG A 251 -10.71 -18.34 -2.43
C ARG A 251 -10.55 -19.76 -2.95
N ALA A 252 -10.66 -19.96 -4.26
CA ALA A 252 -10.48 -21.25 -4.90
C ALA A 252 -9.00 -21.58 -5.20
N ASN A 253 -8.06 -20.69 -4.84
CA ASN A 253 -6.63 -20.77 -5.20
C ASN A 253 -6.40 -20.99 -6.71
N LYS A 254 -7.17 -20.29 -7.56
CA LYS A 254 -7.18 -20.40 -9.03
C LYS A 254 -6.65 -19.16 -9.72
N LEU A 255 -5.85 -18.35 -9.04
CA LEU A 255 -5.19 -17.20 -9.64
C LEU A 255 -3.99 -17.66 -10.48
N THR A 256 -3.80 -16.97 -11.59
CA THR A 256 -2.69 -17.19 -12.51
C THR A 256 -1.60 -16.12 -12.28
N PRO A 257 -0.36 -16.31 -12.76
CA PRO A 257 0.67 -15.29 -12.68
C PRO A 257 0.22 -13.94 -13.26
N GLU A 258 -0.56 -13.96 -14.32
CA GLU A 258 -1.05 -12.75 -14.97
C GLU A 258 -2.02 -11.94 -14.11
N ASP A 259 -2.73 -12.58 -13.19
CA ASP A 259 -3.65 -11.89 -12.27
C ASP A 259 -2.92 -10.96 -11.27
N PHE A 260 -1.60 -11.04 -11.17
CA PHE A 260 -0.80 -10.30 -10.20
C PHE A 260 0.04 -9.18 -10.80
N LYS A 261 0.02 -9.00 -12.13
CA LYS A 261 0.90 -8.06 -12.83
C LYS A 261 0.19 -6.75 -13.20
N GLY A 262 0.96 -5.66 -13.18
CA GLY A 262 0.59 -4.40 -13.80
C GLY A 262 -0.37 -3.52 -13.01
N ALA A 263 -0.50 -3.69 -11.69
CA ALA A 263 -1.22 -2.75 -10.85
C ALA A 263 -0.49 -1.40 -10.82
N ASN A 264 -1.19 -0.30 -11.12
CA ASN A 264 -0.70 1.06 -10.95
C ASN A 264 -1.39 1.81 -9.81
N VAL A 265 -2.51 1.29 -9.34
CA VAL A 265 -3.25 1.77 -8.16
C VAL A 265 -3.58 0.58 -7.28
N SER A 266 -3.47 0.70 -5.97
CA SER A 266 -3.85 -0.36 -5.04
C SER A 266 -4.85 0.12 -3.99
N LEU A 267 -5.72 -0.78 -3.56
CA LEU A 267 -6.67 -0.58 -2.47
C LEU A 267 -6.47 -1.65 -1.39
N THR A 268 -6.30 -1.20 -0.16
CA THR A 268 -6.31 -2.05 1.03
C THR A 268 -7.37 -1.58 2.02
N ASN A 269 -8.11 -2.50 2.61
CA ASN A 269 -9.18 -2.16 3.55
C ASN A 269 -9.01 -2.91 4.89
N PRO A 270 -8.10 -2.49 5.76
CA PRO A 270 -7.95 -3.03 7.10
C PRO A 270 -9.06 -2.58 8.06
N GLY A 271 -9.94 -1.64 7.68
CA GLY A 271 -11.10 -1.25 8.49
C GLY A 271 -12.06 -2.40 8.80
N THR A 272 -12.09 -3.43 7.95
CA THR A 272 -12.91 -4.63 8.19
C THR A 272 -12.48 -5.43 9.42
N ILE A 273 -11.26 -5.24 9.91
CA ILE A 273 -10.73 -5.86 11.13
C ILE A 273 -10.58 -4.86 12.28
N GLY A 274 -11.21 -3.68 12.17
CA GLY A 274 -11.23 -2.68 13.22
C GLY A 274 -10.10 -1.65 13.18
N THR A 275 -9.27 -1.65 12.16
CA THR A 275 -8.24 -0.61 11.97
C THR A 275 -8.90 0.73 11.66
N VAL A 276 -8.60 1.76 12.45
CA VAL A 276 -9.16 3.11 12.27
C VAL A 276 -8.35 3.92 11.25
N GLN A 277 -7.04 3.70 11.20
CA GLN A 277 -6.14 4.39 10.28
C GLN A 277 -4.93 3.51 9.99
N SER A 278 -4.51 3.48 8.74
CA SER A 278 -3.28 2.83 8.32
C SER A 278 -2.54 3.69 7.29
N VAL A 279 -1.22 3.54 7.24
CA VAL A 279 -0.37 4.14 6.21
C VAL A 279 0.29 2.99 5.44
N PRO A 280 -0.40 2.47 4.40
CA PRO A 280 0.14 1.37 3.63
C PRO A 280 1.38 1.79 2.83
N ARG A 281 2.28 0.85 2.59
CA ARG A 281 3.49 1.09 1.78
C ARG A 281 3.15 1.09 0.29
N LEU A 282 3.57 2.14 -0.40
CA LEU A 282 3.50 2.18 -1.86
C LEU A 282 4.62 1.31 -2.44
N MET A 283 4.25 0.37 -3.29
CA MET A 283 5.20 -0.52 -3.91
C MET A 283 5.82 0.13 -5.15
N VAL A 284 7.04 -0.28 -5.47
CA VAL A 284 7.70 0.11 -6.73
C VAL A 284 6.78 -0.24 -7.91
N GLY A 285 6.65 0.66 -8.87
CA GLY A 285 5.78 0.47 -10.03
C GLY A 285 4.32 0.85 -9.81
N GLN A 286 3.98 1.46 -8.67
CA GLN A 286 2.63 1.97 -8.39
C GLN A 286 2.63 3.48 -8.17
N GLY A 287 1.56 4.16 -8.60
CA GLY A 287 1.37 5.59 -8.43
C GLY A 287 0.63 5.95 -7.16
N THR A 288 -0.30 5.09 -6.72
CA THR A 288 -1.15 5.35 -5.56
C THR A 288 -1.54 4.07 -4.83
N ILE A 289 -1.58 4.16 -3.51
CA ILE A 289 -2.23 3.17 -2.67
C ILE A 289 -3.24 3.85 -1.74
N VAL A 290 -4.46 3.33 -1.70
CA VAL A 290 -5.53 3.83 -0.83
C VAL A 290 -5.74 2.85 0.32
N GLY A 291 -5.57 3.33 1.54
CA GLY A 291 -5.91 2.59 2.76
C GLY A 291 -7.26 3.05 3.31
N VAL A 292 -8.15 2.12 3.61
CA VAL A 292 -9.47 2.37 4.23
C VAL A 292 -9.44 1.88 5.66
N GLY A 293 -9.75 2.78 6.60
CA GLY A 293 -9.83 2.49 8.03
C GLY A 293 -11.23 2.73 8.59
#